data_f39dd8cc4bdf622ab56bc0b42564f78f
#
_entry.id   f39dd8cc4bdf622ab56bc0b42564f78f
#
_cell.length_a   1.000
_cell.length_b   1.000
_cell.length_c   1.000
_cell.angle_alpha   90.00
_cell.angle_beta   90.00
_cell.angle_gamma   90.00
#
_symmetry.space_group_name_H-M   'P 1'
#
loop_
_entity.id
_entity.type
_entity.pdbx_description
1 polymer ?
#
loop_
_entity_poly.entity_id
_entity_poly.type
_entity_poly.pdbx_seq_one_letter_code
_entity_poly.pdbx_strand_id
1 'polypeptide(L)'
;MRIDKLAMTSREALQNAIGIASDAQAASVEPIHLLAALLTSGERNISVIIERIGADPKQLASATQQAIDRAPKVEGAQQQLGSDLTRVLERAEKKASKMDDNFVVTEHLLMALAEDKGEAGRILAAAGVTRERIEEVYTELRGDDRVTSADSKTEFEIGRASCR
;
A
#
# COMPACT_ATOMS: atom_id res chain seq x y z
N MET A 1 -6.68 7.61 12.64
CA MET A 1 -7.19 7.33 11.27
C MET A 1 -8.60 6.79 11.33
N ARG A 2 -9.48 7.34 10.56
CA ARG A 2 -10.87 6.90 10.54
C ARG A 2 -11.06 5.86 9.45
N ILE A 3 -11.59 4.70 9.82
CA ILE A 3 -11.80 3.57 8.88
C ILE A 3 -12.75 3.95 7.74
N ASP A 4 -13.72 4.82 8.02
CA ASP A 4 -14.68 5.26 7.00
C ASP A 4 -14.03 6.08 5.87
N LYS A 5 -12.82 6.56 6.07
CA LYS A 5 -12.05 7.23 5.01
C LYS A 5 -11.34 6.25 4.07
N LEU A 6 -11.25 4.98 4.44
CA LEU A 6 -10.61 3.97 3.59
C LEU A 6 -11.60 3.49 2.52
N ALA A 7 -11.16 3.46 1.27
CA ALA A 7 -11.89 2.78 0.22
C ALA A 7 -11.95 1.28 0.52
N MET A 8 -12.86 0.56 -0.11
CA MET A 8 -13.04 -0.87 0.17
C MET A 8 -11.78 -1.68 -0.09
N THR A 9 -11.06 -1.39 -1.16
CA THR A 9 -9.80 -2.07 -1.46
C THR A 9 -8.76 -1.83 -0.38
N SER A 10 -8.72 -0.63 0.19
CA SER A 10 -7.81 -0.30 1.29
C SER A 10 -8.19 -1.00 2.58
N ARG A 11 -9.49 -1.14 2.84
CA ARG A 11 -9.97 -1.91 4.01
C ARG A 11 -9.57 -3.37 3.89
N GLU A 12 -9.73 -3.94 2.70
CA GLU A 12 -9.32 -5.32 2.44
C GLU A 12 -7.81 -5.48 2.63
N ALA A 13 -7.02 -4.53 2.14
CA ALA A 13 -5.57 -4.57 2.30
C ALA A 13 -5.20 -4.54 3.78
N LEU A 14 -5.86 -3.70 4.57
CA LEU A 14 -5.59 -3.62 6.00
C LEU A 14 -5.98 -4.92 6.70
N GLN A 15 -7.13 -5.50 6.37
CA GLN A 15 -7.54 -6.79 6.93
C GLN A 15 -6.56 -7.89 6.57
N ASN A 16 -6.09 -7.91 5.34
CA ASN A 16 -5.08 -8.88 4.90
C ASN A 16 -3.76 -8.67 5.65
N ALA A 17 -3.38 -7.43 5.90
CA ALA A 17 -2.18 -7.12 6.69
C ALA A 17 -2.29 -7.67 8.10
N ILE A 18 -3.46 -7.53 8.73
CA ILE A 18 -3.71 -8.08 10.06
C ILE A 18 -3.56 -9.61 10.04
N GLY A 19 -4.11 -10.26 9.02
CA GLY A 19 -3.97 -11.71 8.85
C GLY A 19 -2.52 -12.14 8.66
N ILE A 20 -1.77 -11.41 7.86
CA ILE A 20 -0.35 -11.69 7.62
C ILE A 20 0.43 -11.57 8.93
N ALA A 21 0.17 -10.52 9.70
CA ALA A 21 0.83 -10.31 10.98
C ALA A 21 0.49 -11.44 11.97
N SER A 22 -0.77 -11.86 11.99
CA SER A 22 -1.22 -12.96 12.85
C SER A 22 -0.54 -14.26 12.48
N ASP A 23 -0.50 -14.58 11.19
CA ASP A 23 0.14 -15.82 10.71
C ASP A 23 1.65 -15.83 11.00
N ALA A 24 2.27 -14.66 10.96
CA ALA A 24 3.69 -14.51 11.25
C ALA A 24 3.98 -14.41 12.75
N GLN A 25 2.95 -14.42 13.59
CA GLN A 25 3.07 -14.26 15.04
C GLN A 25 3.80 -12.95 15.41
N ALA A 26 3.54 -11.89 14.68
CA ALA A 26 4.13 -10.59 14.94
C ALA A 26 3.56 -9.98 16.22
N ALA A 27 4.37 -9.15 16.89
CA ALA A 27 3.92 -8.45 18.10
C ALA A 27 2.81 -7.45 17.81
N SER A 28 2.84 -6.85 16.61
CA SER A 28 1.83 -5.87 16.17
C SER A 28 1.79 -5.86 14.65
N VAL A 29 0.75 -5.24 14.09
CA VAL A 29 0.65 -5.08 12.64
C VAL A 29 1.50 -3.86 12.25
N GLU A 30 2.50 -4.09 11.42
CA GLU A 30 3.49 -3.08 11.04
C GLU A 30 3.38 -2.72 9.56
N PRO A 31 4.04 -1.64 9.12
CA PRO A 31 4.00 -1.26 7.69
C PRO A 31 4.43 -2.39 6.75
N ILE A 32 5.36 -3.24 7.18
CA ILE A 32 5.82 -4.37 6.37
C ILE A 32 4.68 -5.33 6.04
N HIS A 33 3.76 -5.53 6.97
CA HIS A 33 2.60 -6.41 6.76
C HIS A 33 1.63 -5.78 5.75
N LEU A 34 1.44 -4.47 5.81
CA LEU A 34 0.59 -3.78 4.84
C LEU A 34 1.22 -3.83 3.44
N LEU A 35 2.54 -3.64 3.35
CA LEU A 35 3.24 -3.75 2.07
C LEU A 35 3.06 -5.15 1.48
N ALA A 36 3.24 -6.19 2.29
CA ALA A 36 3.02 -7.56 1.84
C ALA A 36 1.58 -7.76 1.33
N ALA A 37 0.61 -7.21 2.04
CA ALA A 37 -0.79 -7.31 1.62
C ALA A 37 -1.02 -6.66 0.25
N LEU A 38 -0.45 -5.48 0.02
CA LEU A 38 -0.58 -4.79 -1.27
C LEU A 38 0.08 -5.57 -2.41
N LEU A 39 1.24 -6.16 -2.14
CA LEU A 39 2.02 -6.87 -3.17
C LEU A 39 1.43 -8.24 -3.51
N THR A 40 0.68 -8.84 -2.61
CA THR A 40 0.15 -10.20 -2.79
C THR A 40 -1.36 -10.23 -3.05
N SER A 41 -2.03 -9.10 -3.02
CA SER A 41 -3.48 -9.03 -3.19
C SER A 41 -3.96 -9.34 -4.59
N GLY A 42 -3.07 -9.34 -5.56
CA GLY A 42 -3.45 -9.46 -6.96
C GLY A 42 -4.03 -8.17 -7.53
N GLU A 43 -3.95 -7.09 -6.79
CA GLU A 43 -4.45 -5.81 -7.26
C GLU A 43 -3.56 -5.26 -8.37
N ARG A 44 -4.13 -5.17 -9.56
CA ARG A 44 -3.39 -4.83 -10.76
C ARG A 44 -2.77 -3.43 -10.71
N ASN A 45 -3.46 -2.48 -10.09
CA ASN A 45 -3.01 -1.09 -10.07
C ASN A 45 -1.65 -0.94 -9.40
N ILE A 46 -1.44 -1.66 -8.29
CA ILE A 46 -0.16 -1.62 -7.58
C ILE A 46 0.96 -2.18 -8.44
N SER A 47 0.71 -3.33 -9.08
CA SER A 47 1.71 -3.95 -9.97
C SER A 47 2.06 -3.05 -11.15
N VAL A 48 1.06 -2.41 -11.75
CA VAL A 48 1.27 -1.52 -12.89
C VAL A 48 2.16 -0.34 -12.50
N ILE A 49 1.89 0.26 -11.35
CA ILE A 49 2.69 1.40 -10.88
C ILE A 49 4.14 0.98 -10.65
N ILE A 50 4.34 -0.13 -9.96
CA ILE A 50 5.69 -0.64 -9.66
C ILE A 50 6.46 -0.95 -10.94
N GLU A 51 5.81 -1.61 -11.89
CA GLU A 51 6.44 -1.95 -13.18
C GLU A 51 6.75 -0.71 -14.00
N ARG A 52 5.87 0.29 -13.99
CA ARG A 52 6.12 1.56 -14.67
C ARG A 52 7.33 2.31 -14.12
N ILE A 53 7.56 2.17 -12.81
CA ILE A 53 8.73 2.77 -12.17
C ILE A 53 10.01 2.03 -12.58
N GLY A 54 9.88 0.77 -12.98
CA GLY A 54 11.02 -0.05 -13.38
C GLY A 54 11.42 -1.10 -12.35
N ALA A 55 10.58 -1.32 -11.35
CA ALA A 55 10.82 -2.35 -10.33
C ALA A 55 10.00 -3.60 -10.64
N ASP A 56 10.37 -4.70 -9.97
CA ASP A 56 9.69 -5.99 -10.13
C ASP A 56 8.83 -6.26 -8.90
N PRO A 57 7.50 -6.31 -9.05
CA PRO A 57 6.61 -6.58 -7.91
C PRO A 57 6.92 -7.90 -7.21
N LYS A 58 7.35 -8.92 -7.93
CA LYS A 58 7.68 -10.23 -7.34
C LYS A 58 8.92 -10.16 -6.47
N GLN A 59 9.93 -9.41 -6.90
CA GLN A 59 11.14 -9.21 -6.09
C GLN A 59 10.82 -8.42 -4.82
N LEU A 60 9.98 -7.41 -4.93
CA LEU A 60 9.52 -6.65 -3.77
C LEU A 60 8.76 -7.54 -2.79
N ALA A 61 7.87 -8.39 -3.31
CA ALA A 61 7.11 -9.32 -2.47
C ALA A 61 8.04 -10.29 -1.75
N SER A 62 9.06 -10.80 -2.44
CA SER A 62 10.04 -11.71 -1.85
C SER A 62 10.85 -11.01 -0.75
N ALA A 63 11.34 -9.81 -1.00
CA ALA A 63 12.10 -9.06 0.00
C ALA A 63 11.24 -8.75 1.22
N THR A 64 9.97 -8.42 0.99
CA THR A 64 9.03 -8.14 2.06
C THR A 64 8.78 -9.38 2.92
N GLN A 65 8.57 -10.53 2.28
CA GLN A 65 8.37 -11.78 3.00
C GLN A 65 9.60 -12.17 3.81
N GLN A 66 10.79 -11.98 3.25
CA GLN A 66 12.02 -12.26 3.99
C GLN A 66 12.14 -11.39 5.25
N ALA A 67 11.76 -10.11 5.15
CA ALA A 67 11.78 -9.23 6.31
C ALA A 67 10.77 -9.68 7.37
N ILE A 68 9.59 -10.13 6.96
CA ILE A 68 8.58 -10.66 7.88
C ILE A 68 9.12 -11.91 8.56
N ASP A 69 9.76 -12.81 7.80
CA ASP A 69 10.30 -14.07 8.34
C ASP A 69 11.42 -13.85 9.35
N ARG A 70 12.19 -12.77 9.19
CA ARG A 70 13.29 -12.45 10.11
C ARG A 70 12.82 -11.80 11.41
N ALA A 71 11.61 -11.29 11.44
CA ALA A 71 11.10 -10.60 12.64
C ALA A 71 10.87 -11.59 13.79
N PRO A 72 11.06 -11.14 15.03
CA PRO A 72 10.82 -12.03 16.18
C PRO A 72 9.36 -12.45 16.25
N LYS A 73 9.12 -13.70 16.64
CA LYS A 73 7.78 -14.24 16.83
C LYS A 73 7.37 -14.09 18.28
N VAL A 74 6.12 -13.69 18.51
CA VAL A 74 5.56 -13.52 19.83
C VAL A 74 4.32 -14.41 19.94
N GLU A 75 4.39 -15.40 20.80
CA GLU A 75 3.28 -16.32 21.04
C GLU A 75 2.15 -15.61 21.77
N GLY A 76 0.92 -15.85 21.31
CA GLY A 76 -0.26 -15.34 21.99
C GLY A 76 -0.49 -13.83 21.86
N ALA A 77 0.25 -13.15 20.99
CA ALA A 77 0.07 -11.72 20.79
C ALA A 77 -1.27 -11.44 20.11
N GLN A 78 -1.96 -10.42 20.59
CA GLN A 78 -3.14 -9.89 19.92
C GLN A 78 -2.66 -8.83 18.94
N GLN A 79 -2.95 -9.02 17.66
CA GLN A 79 -2.45 -8.12 16.62
C GLN A 79 -3.21 -6.80 16.66
N GLN A 80 -2.57 -5.81 17.24
CA GLN A 80 -3.04 -4.43 17.20
C GLN A 80 -2.20 -3.65 16.18
N LEU A 81 -2.74 -2.57 15.69
CA LEU A 81 -1.99 -1.72 14.77
C LEU A 81 -0.84 -1.06 15.52
N GLY A 82 0.37 -1.25 15.03
CA GLY A 82 1.55 -0.61 15.59
C GLY A 82 1.54 0.89 15.31
N SER A 83 2.31 1.64 16.09
CA SER A 83 2.35 3.09 15.94
C SER A 83 2.88 3.52 14.56
N ASP A 84 3.83 2.77 14.01
CA ASP A 84 4.37 3.10 12.69
C ASP A 84 3.33 2.88 11.60
N LEU A 85 2.52 1.83 11.69
CA LEU A 85 1.43 1.60 10.75
C LEU A 85 0.36 2.68 10.86
N THR A 86 0.04 3.09 12.09
CA THR A 86 -0.90 4.19 12.30
C THR A 86 -0.43 5.46 11.62
N ARG A 87 0.87 5.76 11.70
CA ARG A 87 1.46 6.92 11.00
C ARG A 87 1.35 6.79 9.49
N VAL A 88 1.55 5.59 8.96
CA VAL A 88 1.38 5.34 7.52
C VAL A 88 -0.05 5.63 7.09
N LEU A 89 -1.03 5.13 7.86
CA LEU A 89 -2.43 5.37 7.53
C LEU A 89 -2.79 6.85 7.59
N GLU A 90 -2.29 7.57 8.58
CA GLU A 90 -2.52 9.02 8.69
C GLU A 90 -1.88 9.78 7.52
N ARG A 91 -0.67 9.37 7.14
CA ARG A 91 0.03 9.96 6.00
C ARG A 91 -0.74 9.71 4.69
N ALA A 92 -1.29 8.52 4.54
CA ALA A 92 -2.10 8.17 3.37
C ALA A 92 -3.36 9.02 3.29
N GLU A 93 -4.00 9.27 4.44
CA GLU A 93 -5.19 10.13 4.50
C GLU A 93 -4.86 11.57 4.08
N LYS A 94 -3.75 12.09 4.56
CA LYS A 94 -3.29 13.43 4.16
C LYS A 94 -2.99 13.49 2.66
N LYS A 95 -2.39 12.43 2.12
CA LYS A 95 -2.08 12.36 0.70
C LYS A 95 -3.35 12.38 -0.14
N ALA A 96 -4.34 11.59 0.24
CA ALA A 96 -5.62 11.56 -0.45
C ALA A 96 -6.27 12.95 -0.45
N SER A 97 -6.27 13.60 0.70
CA SER A 97 -6.83 14.94 0.83
C SER A 97 -6.13 15.95 -0.07
N LYS A 98 -4.81 15.92 -0.13
CA LYS A 98 -4.04 16.81 -1.00
C LYS A 98 -4.31 16.59 -2.48
N MET A 99 -4.71 15.38 -2.84
CA MET A 99 -5.03 15.03 -4.22
C MET A 99 -6.51 15.19 -4.54
N ASP A 100 -7.27 15.81 -3.63
CA ASP A 100 -8.72 16.02 -3.75
C ASP A 100 -9.50 14.71 -3.83
N ASP A 101 -8.98 13.66 -3.22
CA ASP A 101 -9.66 12.38 -3.11
C ASP A 101 -10.37 12.30 -1.77
N ASN A 102 -11.61 11.82 -1.78
CA ASN A 102 -12.41 11.72 -0.57
C ASN A 102 -12.11 10.46 0.24
N PHE A 103 -11.52 9.47 -0.40
CA PHE A 103 -11.21 8.18 0.22
C PHE A 103 -9.76 7.78 -0.08
N VAL A 104 -9.19 7.01 0.83
CA VAL A 104 -7.85 6.47 0.69
C VAL A 104 -7.91 5.18 -0.12
N VAL A 105 -7.29 5.18 -1.29
CA VAL A 105 -7.14 3.97 -2.10
C VAL A 105 -5.75 3.35 -1.85
N THR A 106 -5.54 2.16 -2.38
CA THR A 106 -4.28 1.44 -2.15
C THR A 106 -3.06 2.19 -2.68
N GLU A 107 -3.22 2.99 -3.71
CA GLU A 107 -2.14 3.81 -4.25
C GLU A 107 -1.67 4.86 -3.23
N HIS A 108 -2.60 5.45 -2.48
CA HIS A 108 -2.24 6.36 -1.39
C HIS A 108 -1.48 5.62 -0.29
N LEU A 109 -1.89 4.37 -0.01
CA LEU A 109 -1.18 3.53 0.97
C LEU A 109 0.25 3.25 0.51
N LEU A 110 0.44 2.95 -0.77
CA LEU A 110 1.77 2.70 -1.31
C LEU A 110 2.66 3.95 -1.20
N MET A 111 2.11 5.12 -1.52
CA MET A 111 2.84 6.39 -1.37
C MET A 111 3.28 6.61 0.08
N ALA A 112 2.38 6.35 1.02
CA ALA A 112 2.69 6.52 2.44
C ALA A 112 3.72 5.51 2.92
N LEU A 113 3.65 4.27 2.44
CA LEU A 113 4.64 3.24 2.76
C LEU A 113 6.03 3.62 2.26
N ALA A 114 6.12 4.26 1.10
CA ALA A 114 7.40 4.69 0.55
C ALA A 114 8.09 5.74 1.43
N GLU A 115 7.33 6.44 2.25
CA GLU A 115 7.88 7.42 3.19
C GLU A 115 8.12 6.84 4.58
N ASP A 116 7.82 5.56 4.79
CA ASP A 116 8.09 4.90 6.05
C ASP A 116 9.60 4.81 6.30
N LYS A 117 10.02 5.07 7.54
CA LYS A 117 11.44 5.05 7.91
C LYS A 117 11.94 3.67 8.30
N GLY A 118 11.05 2.69 8.38
CA GLY A 118 11.40 1.33 8.74
C GLY A 118 11.65 0.44 7.53
N GLU A 119 11.46 -0.87 7.71
CA GLU A 119 11.75 -1.88 6.70
C GLU A 119 10.98 -1.66 5.39
N ALA A 120 9.69 -1.35 5.48
CA ALA A 120 8.87 -1.18 4.29
C ALA A 120 9.43 -0.08 3.38
N GLY A 121 9.74 1.07 3.96
CA GLY A 121 10.31 2.17 3.20
C GLY A 121 11.67 1.84 2.62
N ARG A 122 12.50 1.11 3.37
CA ARG A 122 13.82 0.71 2.88
C ARG A 122 13.73 -0.23 1.69
N ILE A 123 12.82 -1.20 1.75
CA ILE A 123 12.60 -2.15 0.64
C ILE A 123 12.17 -1.41 -0.62
N LEU A 124 11.22 -0.49 -0.47
CA LEU A 124 10.74 0.30 -1.61
C LEU A 124 11.84 1.22 -2.16
N ALA A 125 12.56 1.89 -1.28
CA ALA A 125 13.65 2.80 -1.69
C ALA A 125 14.75 2.05 -2.44
N ALA A 126 15.12 0.86 -1.97
CA ALA A 126 16.14 0.05 -2.61
C ALA A 126 15.76 -0.35 -4.04
N ALA A 127 14.46 -0.44 -4.32
CA ALA A 127 13.96 -0.76 -5.66
C ALA A 127 13.68 0.50 -6.49
N GLY A 128 13.93 1.68 -5.96
CA GLY A 128 13.65 2.93 -6.64
C GLY A 128 12.19 3.35 -6.61
N VAL A 129 11.39 2.69 -5.78
CA VAL A 129 9.95 2.99 -5.65
C VAL A 129 9.79 4.07 -4.57
N THR A 130 9.94 5.31 -4.98
CA THR A 130 9.83 6.48 -4.10
C THR A 130 8.43 7.06 -4.14
N ARG A 131 8.07 7.83 -3.12
CA ARG A 131 6.77 8.51 -3.10
C ARG A 131 6.58 9.37 -4.35
N GLU A 132 7.59 10.12 -4.74
CA GLU A 132 7.53 11.00 -5.90
C GLU A 132 7.25 10.23 -7.17
N ARG A 133 7.90 9.10 -7.36
CA ARG A 133 7.70 8.28 -8.56
C ARG A 133 6.33 7.62 -8.59
N ILE A 134 5.88 7.14 -7.44
CA ILE A 134 4.53 6.57 -7.32
C ILE A 134 3.50 7.62 -7.66
N GLU A 135 3.62 8.80 -7.08
CA GLU A 135 2.68 9.91 -7.29
C GLU A 135 2.65 10.34 -8.74
N GLU A 136 3.81 10.46 -9.38
CA GLU A 136 3.93 10.82 -10.78
C GLU A 136 3.22 9.82 -11.68
N VAL A 137 3.48 8.53 -11.49
CA VAL A 137 2.86 7.47 -12.29
C VAL A 137 1.36 7.41 -12.06
N TYR A 138 0.94 7.48 -10.79
CA TYR A 138 -0.47 7.46 -10.45
C TYR A 138 -1.22 8.63 -11.09
N THR A 139 -0.65 9.82 -11.02
CA THR A 139 -1.24 11.03 -11.60
C THR A 139 -1.39 10.89 -13.11
N GLU A 140 -0.36 10.38 -13.78
CA GLU A 140 -0.41 10.13 -15.22
C GLU A 140 -1.52 9.15 -15.60
N LEU A 141 -1.61 8.05 -14.87
CA LEU A 141 -2.53 6.97 -15.20
C LEU A 141 -3.97 7.32 -14.94
N ARG A 142 -4.25 8.11 -13.91
CA ARG A 142 -5.64 8.46 -13.59
C ARG A 142 -6.12 9.73 -14.27
N GLY A 143 -5.22 10.58 -14.72
CA GLY A 143 -5.58 11.85 -15.33
C GLY A 143 -6.34 12.74 -14.35
N ASP A 144 -7.54 13.19 -14.73
CA ASP A 144 -8.36 14.09 -13.92
C ASP A 144 -9.34 13.37 -12.98
N ASP A 145 -9.37 12.04 -13.01
CA ASP A 145 -10.28 11.26 -12.17
C ASP A 145 -9.94 11.47 -10.69
N ARG A 146 -10.97 11.49 -9.86
CA ARG A 146 -10.84 11.64 -8.41
C ARG A 146 -11.62 10.53 -7.71
N VAL A 147 -11.16 10.13 -6.53
CA VAL A 147 -11.84 9.11 -5.74
C VAL A 147 -12.95 9.81 -4.96
N THR A 148 -14.19 9.59 -5.37
CA THR A 148 -15.35 10.25 -4.79
C THR A 148 -16.24 9.32 -3.98
N SER A 149 -16.02 8.01 -4.06
CA SER A 149 -16.78 7.04 -3.26
C SER A 149 -15.87 5.93 -2.78
N ALA A 150 -16.31 5.24 -1.72
CA ALA A 150 -15.54 4.13 -1.13
C ALA A 150 -15.43 2.93 -2.09
N ASP A 151 -16.36 2.81 -3.03
CA ASP A 151 -16.39 1.71 -4.00
C ASP A 151 -15.59 2.01 -5.26
N SER A 152 -15.08 3.24 -5.39
CA SER A 152 -14.31 3.62 -6.57
C SER A 152 -13.05 2.80 -6.70
N LYS A 153 -12.76 2.40 -7.93
CA LYS A 153 -11.50 1.75 -8.28
C LYS A 153 -10.83 2.57 -9.34
N THR A 154 -9.55 2.82 -9.16
CA THR A 154 -8.75 3.43 -10.22
C THR A 154 -8.35 2.30 -11.16
N GLU A 155 -8.89 2.31 -12.37
CA GLU A 155 -8.60 1.26 -13.34
C GLU A 155 -7.61 1.75 -14.38
N PHE A 156 -6.49 1.09 -14.46
CA PHE A 156 -5.44 1.39 -15.43
C PHE A 156 -5.50 0.37 -16.56
N GLU A 157 -6.66 0.26 -17.19
CA GLU A 157 -6.85 -0.74 -18.22
C GLU A 157 -6.28 -0.26 -19.54
N ILE A 158 -5.60 -1.15 -20.23
CA ILE A 158 -5.10 -0.90 -21.57
C ILE A 158 -6.27 -0.58 -22.49
N GLY A 159 -7.38 -1.31 -22.35
CA GLY A 159 -8.58 -1.07 -23.11
C GLY A 159 -9.13 0.33 -22.92
N ARG A 160 -9.07 0.86 -21.72
CA ARG A 160 -9.52 2.22 -21.42
C ARG A 160 -8.69 3.24 -22.15
N ALA A 161 -7.38 3.07 -22.15
CA ALA A 161 -6.47 3.98 -22.86
C ALA A 161 -6.71 3.92 -24.36
N SER A 162 -6.95 2.74 -24.91
CA SER A 162 -7.15 2.58 -26.36
C SER A 162 -8.55 2.98 -26.82
N CYS A 163 -9.51 3.08 -25.93
CA CYS A 163 -10.86 3.53 -26.29
C CYS A 163 -10.98 5.03 -26.44
N ARG A 164 -9.90 5.74 -26.25
CA ARG A 164 -9.86 7.19 -26.41
C ARG A 164 -9.16 7.63 -27.71
#